data_5057b9bfc7c565e1c47174ce344ba8ff
#
_entry.id   5057b9bfc7c565e1c47174ce344ba8ff
#
_cell.length_a   1.000
_cell.length_b   1.000
_cell.length_c   1.000
_cell.angle_alpha   90.00
_cell.angle_beta   90.00
_cell.angle_gamma   90.00
#
_symmetry.space_group_name_H-M   'P 1'
#
loop_
_entity.id
_entity.type
_entity.pdbx_description
1 polymer ?
#
loop_
_entity_poly.entity_id
_entity_poly.type
_entity_poly.pdbx_seq_one_letter_code
_entity_poly.pdbx_strand_id
1 'polypeptide(L)'
;MRIGTRWLSYDIHGKLRIKSNVVVVNQYFLSSEAREVPDLVIYVGDFDHDRIQELFDEKLSVVYRRGGVLRSKVLLAGLTGRTILLASTPSYRLLRKPGKRLRALIKAVIQIKLIQRGLTYVHSACVCRDSSAAMIVAPPETGKTLTALMLTRSGYKFLSDDMSLVGLGRVVYSNPSPLTIHPIHVETCGLKLGLAKRVEMSLRHKLRSIPYVLLTVDEFRMSAFEVVGERDIAERARVDAIFFLEEGKEYVGELDPEEALKRLKAVGKMHRYLFENEFLQTYAYYNPALDIDSLAAREGKIYEELVEGTRLFVVRSEKRKFWRLVDSVFRRS
;
A
#
# COMPACT_ATOMS: atom_id res chain seq x y z
N MET A 1 15.56 -5.70 -4.91
CA MET A 1 15.11 -6.52 -3.77
C MET A 1 16.34 -7.15 -3.16
N ARG A 2 16.64 -6.93 -1.87
CA ARG A 2 17.76 -7.59 -1.19
C ARG A 2 17.27 -8.97 -0.74
N ILE A 3 17.99 -10.03 -1.10
CA ILE A 3 17.75 -11.39 -0.65
C ILE A 3 18.68 -11.63 0.53
N GLY A 4 18.08 -11.77 1.70
CA GLY A 4 18.81 -12.07 2.92
C GLY A 4 18.93 -13.59 3.14
N THR A 5 19.93 -14.00 3.87
CA THR A 5 20.02 -15.36 4.42
C THR A 5 19.12 -15.54 5.65
N ARG A 6 18.60 -14.44 6.17
CA ARG A 6 17.77 -14.40 7.38
C ARG A 6 16.29 -14.29 7.01
N TRP A 7 15.47 -15.13 7.63
CA TRP A 7 14.02 -15.03 7.56
C TRP A 7 13.52 -13.84 8.37
N LEU A 8 12.56 -13.12 7.79
CA LEU A 8 11.84 -12.01 8.39
C LEU A 8 10.41 -12.45 8.67
N SER A 9 9.92 -12.16 9.86
CA SER A 9 8.53 -12.36 10.25
C SER A 9 7.82 -11.03 10.30
N TYR A 10 6.59 -10.98 9.82
CA TYR A 10 5.75 -9.79 9.83
C TYR A 10 4.38 -10.15 10.41
N ASP A 11 3.84 -9.25 11.21
CA ASP A 11 2.46 -9.30 11.68
C ASP A 11 1.73 -8.02 11.27
N ILE A 12 0.74 -8.16 10.43
CA ILE A 12 -0.12 -7.06 10.00
C ILE A 12 -1.34 -7.02 10.92
N HIS A 13 -1.20 -6.32 12.04
CA HIS A 13 -2.25 -6.06 13.05
C HIS A 13 -2.95 -7.34 13.56
N GLY A 14 -2.25 -8.44 13.74
CA GLY A 14 -2.83 -9.73 14.13
C GLY A 14 -3.74 -10.37 13.08
N LYS A 15 -3.87 -9.75 11.90
CA LYS A 15 -4.76 -10.19 10.83
C LYS A 15 -4.06 -11.06 9.78
N LEU A 16 -2.80 -10.78 9.48
CA LEU A 16 -2.03 -11.53 8.49
C LEU A 16 -0.57 -11.67 8.92
N ARG A 17 -0.13 -12.91 9.09
CA ARG A 17 1.25 -13.24 9.43
C ARG A 17 2.00 -13.72 8.20
N ILE A 18 3.15 -13.09 7.95
CA ILE A 18 3.97 -13.38 6.77
C ILE A 18 5.37 -13.76 7.22
N LYS A 19 5.91 -14.82 6.63
CA LYS A 19 7.32 -15.21 6.77
C LYS A 19 8.01 -15.10 5.42
N SER A 20 9.11 -14.36 5.33
CA SER A 20 9.79 -14.11 4.07
C SER A 20 11.29 -13.99 4.23
N ASN A 21 12.07 -14.43 3.23
CA ASN A 21 13.51 -14.16 3.16
C ASN A 21 13.84 -12.86 2.39
N VAL A 22 12.83 -12.09 2.06
CA VAL A 22 12.95 -10.78 1.40
C VAL A 22 12.01 -9.77 2.05
N VAL A 23 12.32 -8.47 1.91
CA VAL A 23 11.43 -7.41 2.40
C VAL A 23 10.20 -7.33 1.49
N VAL A 24 9.01 -7.56 2.06
CA VAL A 24 7.74 -7.66 1.32
C VAL A 24 6.72 -6.60 1.72
N VAL A 25 6.75 -6.17 2.99
CA VAL A 25 5.90 -5.09 3.54
C VAL A 25 6.76 -4.11 4.33
N ASN A 26 6.14 -3.06 4.85
CA ASN A 26 6.80 -2.06 5.67
C ASN A 26 7.44 -2.72 6.91
N GLN A 27 8.62 -2.23 7.30
CA GLN A 27 9.32 -2.67 8.51
C GLN A 27 8.53 -2.42 9.81
N TYR A 28 7.53 -1.55 9.80
CA TYR A 28 6.58 -1.35 10.90
C TYR A 28 5.92 -2.66 11.35
N PHE A 29 5.69 -3.59 10.42
CA PHE A 29 5.08 -4.88 10.70
C PHE A 29 6.08 -5.97 11.06
N LEU A 30 7.39 -5.68 11.20
CA LEU A 30 8.36 -6.67 11.65
C LEU A 30 8.01 -7.13 13.06
N SER A 31 7.93 -8.46 13.23
CA SER A 31 7.66 -9.10 14.50
C SER A 31 8.84 -9.97 14.92
N SER A 32 9.17 -9.93 16.22
CA SER A 32 10.12 -10.84 16.84
C SER A 32 9.49 -12.18 17.22
N GLU A 33 8.17 -12.28 17.21
CA GLU A 33 7.43 -13.50 17.59
C GLU A 33 7.45 -14.52 16.45
N ALA A 34 8.49 -15.35 16.45
CA ALA A 34 8.70 -16.40 15.44
C ALA A 34 7.86 -17.67 15.67
N ARG A 35 7.00 -17.72 16.69
CA ARG A 35 6.39 -18.97 17.20
C ARG A 35 5.08 -19.38 16.53
N GLU A 36 4.40 -18.50 15.81
CA GLU A 36 3.12 -18.83 15.19
C GLU A 36 3.28 -19.22 13.73
N VAL A 37 2.46 -20.17 13.30
CA VAL A 37 2.46 -20.64 11.91
C VAL A 37 2.04 -19.50 10.99
N PRO A 38 2.86 -19.10 9.99
CA PRO A 38 2.51 -18.00 9.09
C PRO A 38 1.34 -18.37 8.17
N ASP A 39 0.54 -17.38 7.85
CA ASP A 39 -0.53 -17.49 6.84
C ASP A 39 0.03 -17.45 5.41
N LEU A 40 1.17 -16.78 5.24
CA LEU A 40 1.84 -16.60 3.95
C LEU A 40 3.35 -16.78 4.12
N VAL A 41 3.92 -17.69 3.36
CA VAL A 41 5.37 -17.88 3.25
C VAL A 41 5.82 -17.39 1.88
N ILE A 42 6.82 -16.50 1.86
CA ILE A 42 7.42 -16.01 0.62
C ILE A 42 8.90 -16.33 0.63
N TYR A 43 9.33 -17.10 -0.35
CA TYR A 43 10.72 -17.47 -0.52
C TYR A 43 11.22 -17.07 -1.92
N VAL A 44 12.36 -16.41 -1.95
CA VAL A 44 13.05 -16.07 -3.20
C VAL A 44 14.43 -16.73 -3.19
N GLY A 45 14.56 -17.81 -3.97
CA GLY A 45 15.74 -18.66 -4.02
C GLY A 45 15.50 -19.88 -4.91
N ASP A 46 16.45 -20.80 -4.94
CA ASP A 46 16.26 -22.05 -5.68
C ASP A 46 15.33 -22.98 -4.90
N PHE A 47 14.46 -23.69 -5.61
CA PHE A 47 13.53 -24.64 -5.04
C PHE A 47 13.25 -25.80 -6.01
N ASP A 48 12.97 -26.97 -5.43
CA ASP A 48 12.53 -28.16 -6.15
C ASP A 48 11.01 -28.12 -6.33
N HIS A 49 10.60 -28.01 -7.58
CA HIS A 49 9.19 -27.89 -7.94
C HIS A 49 8.41 -29.19 -7.67
N ASP A 50 8.96 -30.33 -8.04
CA ASP A 50 8.24 -31.59 -8.01
C ASP A 50 7.96 -32.01 -6.57
N ARG A 51 8.96 -31.86 -5.70
CA ARG A 51 8.81 -32.13 -4.25
C ARG A 51 7.79 -31.22 -3.56
N ILE A 52 7.64 -29.98 -4.05
CA ILE A 52 6.67 -29.06 -3.45
C ILE A 52 5.26 -29.34 -3.96
N GLN A 53 5.11 -29.75 -5.21
CA GLN A 53 3.82 -30.10 -5.80
C GLN A 53 3.17 -31.28 -5.06
N GLU A 54 3.95 -32.25 -4.60
CA GLU A 54 3.48 -33.40 -3.80
C GLU A 54 2.86 -33.00 -2.44
N LEU A 55 3.19 -31.81 -1.92
CA LEU A 55 2.70 -31.33 -0.63
C LEU A 55 1.34 -30.64 -0.69
N PHE A 56 0.79 -30.38 -1.87
CA PHE A 56 -0.44 -29.64 -2.06
C PHE A 56 -1.40 -30.37 -2.99
N ASP A 57 -2.67 -30.49 -2.56
CA ASP A 57 -3.79 -30.99 -3.37
C ASP A 57 -4.19 -30.03 -4.50
N GLU A 58 -3.77 -28.77 -4.42
CA GLU A 58 -4.09 -27.74 -5.40
C GLU A 58 -3.17 -27.87 -6.62
N LYS A 59 -3.71 -27.62 -7.81
CA LYS A 59 -2.90 -27.47 -9.01
C LYS A 59 -2.00 -26.26 -8.85
N LEU A 60 -0.69 -26.47 -8.90
CA LEU A 60 0.29 -25.40 -8.79
C LEU A 60 0.42 -24.66 -10.11
N SER A 61 0.32 -23.34 -10.06
CA SER A 61 0.57 -22.48 -11.21
C SER A 61 2.05 -22.13 -11.28
N VAL A 62 2.77 -22.69 -12.25
CA VAL A 62 4.19 -22.40 -12.50
C VAL A 62 4.34 -21.66 -13.81
N VAL A 63 4.79 -20.42 -13.73
CA VAL A 63 5.07 -19.64 -14.93
C VAL A 63 6.56 -19.65 -15.22
N TYR A 64 6.93 -20.35 -16.29
CA TYR A 64 8.26 -20.24 -16.88
C TYR A 64 8.26 -19.10 -17.90
N ARG A 65 8.96 -18.04 -17.66
CA ARG A 65 9.20 -17.03 -18.70
C ARG A 65 10.51 -17.35 -19.41
N ARG A 66 10.41 -17.71 -20.70
CA ARG A 66 11.56 -17.79 -21.59
C ARG A 66 12.13 -16.38 -21.79
N GLY A 67 13.20 -16.09 -21.12
CA GLY A 67 13.99 -14.87 -21.31
C GLY A 67 15.46 -15.28 -21.43
N GLY A 68 15.96 -15.63 -22.63
CA GLY A 68 17.34 -15.95 -22.88
C GLY A 68 17.98 -16.95 -21.89
N VAL A 69 19.18 -16.67 -21.44
CA VAL A 69 19.97 -17.50 -20.51
C VAL A 69 19.38 -17.52 -19.08
N LEU A 70 18.50 -16.57 -18.71
CA LEU A 70 17.97 -16.40 -17.36
C LEU A 70 16.51 -16.87 -17.28
N ARG A 71 16.29 -18.09 -16.85
CA ARG A 71 14.95 -18.65 -16.60
C ARG A 71 14.44 -18.24 -15.23
N SER A 72 13.21 -17.72 -15.17
CA SER A 72 12.52 -17.40 -13.92
C SER A 72 11.46 -18.44 -13.65
N LYS A 73 11.42 -18.97 -12.43
CA LYS A 73 10.35 -19.84 -11.93
C LYS A 73 9.55 -19.08 -10.88
N VAL A 74 8.24 -19.16 -10.92
CA VAL A 74 7.36 -18.72 -9.84
C VAL A 74 6.36 -19.84 -9.56
N LEU A 75 6.17 -20.15 -8.30
CA LEU A 75 5.22 -21.13 -7.82
C LEU A 75 4.36 -20.48 -6.75
N LEU A 76 3.07 -20.64 -6.86
CA LEU A 76 2.08 -20.19 -5.91
C LEU A 76 1.17 -21.37 -5.53
N ALA A 77 0.96 -21.62 -4.26
CA ALA A 77 0.12 -22.69 -3.77
C ALA A 77 -0.68 -22.25 -2.54
N GLY A 78 -1.84 -22.84 -2.32
CA GLY A 78 -2.66 -22.68 -1.13
C GLY A 78 -3.26 -21.29 -0.96
N LEU A 79 -3.62 -20.59 -2.04
CA LEU A 79 -4.08 -19.19 -1.95
C LEU A 79 -5.44 -19.05 -1.25
N THR A 80 -6.24 -20.09 -1.19
CA THR A 80 -7.51 -20.17 -0.44
C THR A 80 -7.31 -20.48 1.06
N GLY A 81 -6.13 -21.02 1.41
CA GLY A 81 -5.76 -21.41 2.78
C GLY A 81 -4.42 -20.80 3.22
N ARG A 82 -3.51 -21.63 3.71
CA ARG A 82 -2.12 -21.24 3.95
C ARG A 82 -1.39 -21.15 2.62
N THR A 83 -0.74 -20.02 2.38
CA THR A 83 -0.19 -19.71 1.07
C THR A 83 1.33 -19.81 1.06
N ILE A 84 1.90 -20.43 0.03
CA ILE A 84 3.32 -20.43 -0.26
C ILE A 84 3.55 -19.79 -1.63
N LEU A 85 4.42 -18.78 -1.66
CA LEU A 85 4.91 -18.16 -2.89
C LEU A 85 6.42 -18.35 -2.98
N LEU A 86 6.86 -19.06 -3.98
CA LEU A 86 8.27 -19.30 -4.25
C LEU A 86 8.67 -18.65 -5.57
N ALA A 87 9.85 -18.05 -5.63
CA ALA A 87 10.37 -17.45 -6.85
C ALA A 87 11.87 -17.73 -7.00
N SER A 88 12.28 -18.25 -8.13
CA SER A 88 13.68 -18.45 -8.47
C SER A 88 14.38 -17.14 -8.79
N THR A 89 15.65 -17.04 -8.42
CA THR A 89 16.32 -15.75 -8.24
C THR A 89 17.16 -15.19 -9.37
N PRO A 90 17.76 -15.91 -10.30
CA PRO A 90 18.78 -15.30 -11.15
C PRO A 90 18.28 -14.05 -11.87
N SER A 91 17.09 -14.14 -12.47
CA SER A 91 16.49 -13.03 -13.23
C SER A 91 15.89 -11.90 -12.38
N TYR A 92 15.50 -12.19 -11.13
CA TYR A 92 14.93 -11.18 -10.24
C TYR A 92 15.98 -10.31 -9.55
N ARG A 93 17.21 -10.81 -9.43
CA ARG A 93 18.35 -10.05 -8.90
C ARG A 93 18.94 -9.09 -9.94
N LEU A 94 19.12 -9.58 -11.16
CA LEU A 94 19.89 -8.90 -12.20
C LEU A 94 19.04 -7.98 -13.08
N LEU A 95 17.75 -8.26 -13.25
CA LEU A 95 16.88 -7.54 -14.15
C LEU A 95 15.81 -6.72 -13.42
N ARG A 96 15.74 -5.41 -13.74
CA ARG A 96 14.79 -4.48 -13.14
C ARG A 96 13.32 -4.84 -13.43
N LYS A 97 13.00 -5.26 -14.64
CA LYS A 97 11.63 -5.61 -15.06
C LYS A 97 11.07 -6.85 -14.34
N PRO A 98 11.76 -8.00 -14.27
CA PRO A 98 11.30 -9.15 -13.50
C PRO A 98 11.12 -8.83 -12.01
N GLY A 99 12.02 -8.05 -11.41
CA GLY A 99 11.89 -7.62 -10.01
C GLY A 99 10.65 -6.78 -9.74
N LYS A 100 10.22 -5.92 -10.67
CA LYS A 100 8.95 -5.17 -10.55
C LYS A 100 7.74 -6.09 -10.62
N ARG A 101 7.74 -7.08 -11.54
CA ARG A 101 6.64 -8.05 -11.69
C ARG A 101 6.49 -8.93 -10.46
N LEU A 102 7.60 -9.43 -9.91
CA LEU A 102 7.55 -10.21 -8.67
C LEU A 102 7.01 -9.38 -7.51
N ARG A 103 7.43 -8.12 -7.35
CA ARG A 103 6.88 -7.24 -6.33
C ARG A 103 5.38 -7.00 -6.52
N ALA A 104 4.92 -6.83 -7.76
CA ALA A 104 3.49 -6.70 -8.05
C ALA A 104 2.72 -7.96 -7.68
N LEU A 105 3.23 -9.14 -8.00
CA LEU A 105 2.64 -10.41 -7.60
C LEU A 105 2.60 -10.59 -6.08
N ILE A 106 3.68 -10.30 -5.38
CA ILE A 106 3.74 -10.35 -3.90
C ILE A 106 2.66 -9.43 -3.30
N LYS A 107 2.56 -8.19 -3.79
CA LYS A 107 1.53 -7.25 -3.33
C LYS A 107 0.12 -7.78 -3.59
N ALA A 108 -0.13 -8.35 -4.76
CA ALA A 108 -1.42 -8.91 -5.11
C ALA A 108 -1.79 -10.11 -4.22
N VAL A 109 -0.86 -11.01 -3.94
CA VAL A 109 -1.06 -12.13 -3.00
C VAL A 109 -1.36 -11.63 -1.59
N ILE A 110 -0.64 -10.63 -1.10
CA ILE A 110 -0.90 -9.99 0.20
C ILE A 110 -2.29 -9.37 0.21
N GLN A 111 -2.67 -8.64 -0.83
CA GLN A 111 -4.00 -8.03 -0.94
C GLN A 111 -5.12 -9.08 -0.93
N ILE A 112 -4.98 -10.19 -1.66
CA ILE A 112 -5.94 -11.32 -1.59
C ILE A 112 -6.09 -11.79 -0.14
N LYS A 113 -4.98 -12.04 0.54
CA LYS A 113 -5.02 -12.52 1.93
C LYS A 113 -5.67 -11.51 2.88
N LEU A 114 -5.46 -10.22 2.66
CA LEU A 114 -6.12 -9.16 3.42
C LEU A 114 -7.63 -9.13 3.14
N ILE A 115 -8.06 -9.19 1.87
CA ILE A 115 -9.48 -9.20 1.50
C ILE A 115 -10.20 -10.42 2.09
N GLN A 116 -9.56 -11.59 2.08
CA GLN A 116 -10.10 -12.79 2.73
C GLN A 116 -10.34 -12.60 4.24
N ARG A 117 -9.64 -11.63 4.87
CA ARG A 117 -9.75 -11.26 6.29
C ARG A 117 -10.55 -9.98 6.55
N GLY A 118 -11.26 -9.48 5.55
CA GLY A 118 -12.09 -8.29 5.66
C GLY A 118 -11.30 -6.97 5.71
N LEU A 119 -10.12 -6.95 5.11
CA LEU A 119 -9.25 -5.78 5.01
C LEU A 119 -8.94 -5.48 3.55
N THR A 120 -8.76 -4.21 3.19
CA THR A 120 -8.23 -3.83 1.88
C THR A 120 -7.39 -2.56 1.96
N TYR A 121 -6.63 -2.29 0.90
CA TYR A 121 -5.92 -1.03 0.75
C TYR A 121 -6.78 -0.01 -0.01
N VAL A 122 -6.81 1.22 0.52
CA VAL A 122 -7.38 2.40 -0.16
C VAL A 122 -6.25 3.36 -0.49
N HIS A 123 -6.18 3.84 -1.73
CA HIS A 123 -5.19 4.86 -2.11
C HIS A 123 -5.55 6.21 -1.52
N SER A 124 -5.10 6.42 -0.29
CA SER A 124 -5.40 7.60 0.53
C SER A 124 -4.27 7.85 1.52
N ALA A 125 -4.30 9.03 2.13
CA ALA A 125 -3.58 9.31 3.37
C ALA A 125 -4.59 9.39 4.51
N CYS A 126 -4.18 8.99 5.72
CA CYS A 126 -5.02 9.05 6.91
C CYS A 126 -4.29 9.66 8.10
N VAL A 127 -5.00 10.52 8.80
CA VAL A 127 -4.61 11.05 10.11
C VAL A 127 -5.77 10.91 11.08
N CYS A 128 -5.51 10.88 12.37
CA CYS A 128 -6.58 10.84 13.36
C CYS A 128 -6.34 11.80 14.52
N ARG A 129 -7.42 12.13 15.17
CA ARG A 129 -7.42 12.81 16.46
C ARG A 129 -8.26 11.97 17.41
N ASP A 130 -7.68 11.61 18.54
CA ASP A 130 -8.26 10.63 19.44
C ASP A 130 -8.53 9.29 18.68
N SER A 131 -9.78 8.82 18.63
CA SER A 131 -10.20 7.62 17.89
C SER A 131 -10.86 7.90 16.54
N SER A 132 -10.98 9.18 16.15
CA SER A 132 -11.64 9.64 14.93
C SER A 132 -10.63 9.93 13.83
N ALA A 133 -10.78 9.32 12.64
CA ALA A 133 -9.87 9.50 11.52
C ALA A 133 -10.48 10.33 10.39
N ALA A 134 -9.64 11.20 9.82
CA ALA A 134 -9.84 11.87 8.56
C ALA A 134 -9.08 11.12 7.45
N MET A 135 -9.80 10.60 6.47
CA MET A 135 -9.23 9.98 5.29
C MET A 135 -9.17 10.98 4.15
N ILE A 136 -8.02 11.11 3.52
CA ILE A 136 -7.74 12.08 2.46
C ILE A 136 -7.52 11.31 1.16
N VAL A 137 -8.44 11.47 0.22
CA VAL A 137 -8.49 10.76 -1.06
C VAL A 137 -8.26 11.73 -2.20
N ALA A 138 -7.37 11.40 -3.11
CA ALA A 138 -7.14 12.18 -4.33
C ALA A 138 -6.31 11.36 -5.33
N PRO A 139 -6.28 11.75 -6.61
CA PRO A 139 -5.30 11.25 -7.57
C PRO A 139 -3.85 11.48 -7.11
N PRO A 140 -2.86 10.80 -7.71
CA PRO A 140 -1.45 11.09 -7.45
C PRO A 140 -1.12 12.58 -7.62
N GLU A 141 -0.14 13.07 -6.85
CA GLU A 141 0.40 14.44 -6.93
C GLU A 141 -0.56 15.60 -6.59
N THR A 142 -1.79 15.34 -6.17
CA THR A 142 -2.76 16.38 -5.77
C THR A 142 -2.41 17.06 -4.44
N GLY A 143 -1.67 16.39 -3.54
CA GLY A 143 -1.24 16.97 -2.25
C GLY A 143 -1.71 16.22 -1.00
N LYS A 144 -2.08 14.93 -1.11
CA LYS A 144 -2.45 14.07 0.04
C LYS A 144 -1.39 14.06 1.13
N THR A 145 -0.15 13.73 0.75
CA THR A 145 1.00 13.67 1.68
C THR A 145 1.23 14.99 2.40
N LEU A 146 1.21 16.11 1.66
CA LEU A 146 1.37 17.44 2.26
C LEU A 146 0.26 17.72 3.27
N THR A 147 -0.98 17.41 2.92
CA THR A 147 -2.14 17.60 3.79
C THR A 147 -2.01 16.77 5.07
N ALA A 148 -1.68 15.48 4.96
CA ALA A 148 -1.48 14.61 6.11
C ALA A 148 -0.35 15.11 7.03
N LEU A 149 0.80 15.50 6.47
CA LEU A 149 1.93 16.02 7.23
C LEU A 149 1.58 17.33 7.96
N MET A 150 0.87 18.23 7.31
CA MET A 150 0.46 19.50 7.92
C MET A 150 -0.57 19.29 9.04
N LEU A 151 -1.51 18.37 8.88
CA LEU A 151 -2.44 17.99 9.94
C LEU A 151 -1.70 17.33 11.11
N THR A 152 -0.73 16.45 10.86
CA THR A 152 0.09 15.87 11.93
C THR A 152 0.82 16.96 12.72
N ARG A 153 1.35 17.98 12.06
CA ARG A 153 1.93 19.14 12.74
C ARG A 153 0.93 19.99 13.53
N SER A 154 -0.35 19.91 13.17
CA SER A 154 -1.44 20.56 13.89
C SER A 154 -1.99 19.72 15.05
N GLY A 155 -1.28 18.65 15.44
CA GLY A 155 -1.60 17.81 16.60
C GLY A 155 -2.44 16.56 16.27
N TYR A 156 -2.63 16.22 15.01
CA TYR A 156 -3.19 14.93 14.62
C TYR A 156 -2.10 13.84 14.69
N LYS A 157 -2.50 12.61 14.90
CA LYS A 157 -1.63 11.45 14.77
C LYS A 157 -1.71 10.90 13.35
N PHE A 158 -0.57 10.47 12.84
CA PHE A 158 -0.42 9.88 11.51
C PHE A 158 -0.83 8.40 11.52
N LEU A 159 -1.55 7.95 10.50
CA LEU A 159 -1.91 6.55 10.30
C LEU A 159 -1.26 5.98 9.04
N SER A 160 -1.36 6.68 7.91
CA SER A 160 -0.87 6.18 6.63
C SER A 160 -0.69 7.29 5.60
N ASP A 161 0.11 7.01 4.58
CA ASP A 161 0.17 7.78 3.33
C ASP A 161 0.28 6.80 2.16
N ASP A 162 -0.22 7.20 1.00
CA ASP A 162 -0.27 6.43 -0.26
C ASP A 162 -1.22 5.22 -0.22
N MET A 163 -1.14 4.38 0.82
CA MET A 163 -2.00 3.20 0.97
C MET A 163 -2.48 3.07 2.42
N SER A 164 -3.76 3.36 2.65
CA SER A 164 -4.41 3.16 3.94
C SER A 164 -4.99 1.75 4.03
N LEU A 165 -4.72 1.05 5.13
CA LEU A 165 -5.27 -0.28 5.39
C LEU A 165 -6.62 -0.13 6.10
N VAL A 166 -7.70 -0.49 5.41
CA VAL A 166 -9.07 -0.33 5.91
C VAL A 166 -9.72 -1.67 6.11
N GLY A 167 -10.46 -1.83 7.20
CA GLY A 167 -11.26 -3.02 7.50
C GLY A 167 -12.74 -2.72 7.63
N LEU A 168 -13.52 -3.78 7.78
CA LEU A 168 -14.94 -3.71 8.10
C LEU A 168 -15.18 -2.83 9.35
N GLY A 169 -16.35 -2.21 9.45
CA GLY A 169 -16.69 -1.28 10.51
C GLY A 169 -15.97 0.07 10.42
N ARG A 170 -15.45 0.42 9.25
CA ARG A 170 -14.76 1.70 8.99
C ARG A 170 -13.45 1.89 9.77
N VAL A 171 -12.82 0.82 10.21
CA VAL A 171 -11.56 0.91 10.95
C VAL A 171 -10.40 1.07 9.97
N VAL A 172 -9.60 2.13 10.13
CA VAL A 172 -8.32 2.29 9.45
C VAL A 172 -7.20 1.92 10.40
N TYR A 173 -6.30 1.08 9.92
CA TYR A 173 -5.12 0.61 10.65
C TYR A 173 -3.87 1.34 10.18
N SER A 174 -2.92 1.50 11.08
CA SER A 174 -1.64 2.12 10.76
C SER A 174 -0.90 1.38 9.64
N ASN A 175 -0.44 2.12 8.66
CA ASN A 175 0.45 1.64 7.59
C ASN A 175 1.45 2.75 7.23
N PRO A 176 2.40 3.07 8.14
CA PRO A 176 3.33 4.19 7.97
C PRO A 176 4.43 3.85 6.97
N SER A 177 4.05 3.74 5.70
CA SER A 177 4.96 3.49 4.58
C SER A 177 5.96 4.63 4.41
N PRO A 178 7.14 4.38 3.81
CA PRO A 178 8.09 5.45 3.51
C PRO A 178 7.45 6.51 2.61
N LEU A 179 7.53 7.76 3.06
CA LEU A 179 6.94 8.93 2.39
C LEU A 179 7.82 9.40 1.23
N THR A 180 7.23 9.70 0.09
CA THR A 180 7.90 10.43 -0.98
C THR A 180 8.01 11.91 -0.60
N ILE A 181 9.24 12.41 -0.44
CA ILE A 181 9.50 13.78 -0.01
C ILE A 181 9.95 14.63 -1.20
N HIS A 182 9.21 15.69 -1.44
CA HIS A 182 9.53 16.73 -2.43
C HIS A 182 10.00 18.01 -1.75
N PRO A 183 10.69 18.93 -2.45
CA PRO A 183 11.10 20.23 -1.89
C PRO A 183 9.97 20.99 -1.20
N ILE A 184 8.78 20.99 -1.77
CA ILE A 184 7.59 21.64 -1.19
C ILE A 184 7.24 21.10 0.21
N HIS A 185 7.45 19.80 0.47
CA HIS A 185 7.22 19.22 1.80
C HIS A 185 8.23 19.75 2.81
N VAL A 186 9.50 19.89 2.39
CA VAL A 186 10.56 20.43 3.26
C VAL A 186 10.28 21.88 3.63
N GLU A 187 9.94 22.70 2.64
CA GLU A 187 9.65 24.13 2.85
C GLU A 187 8.38 24.35 3.68
N THR A 188 7.26 23.73 3.26
CA THR A 188 5.95 23.96 3.88
C THR A 188 5.84 23.32 5.26
N CYS A 189 6.35 22.09 5.41
CA CYS A 189 6.36 21.42 6.70
C CYS A 189 7.57 21.77 7.56
N GLY A 190 8.56 22.55 7.08
CA GLY A 190 9.78 22.89 7.83
C GLY A 190 10.57 21.65 8.26
N LEU A 191 10.67 20.63 7.40
CA LEU A 191 11.41 19.41 7.70
C LEU A 191 12.90 19.71 7.81
N LYS A 192 13.52 19.30 8.91
CA LYS A 192 14.95 19.48 9.13
C LYS A 192 15.71 18.34 8.45
N LEU A 193 16.21 18.59 7.25
CA LEU A 193 17.08 17.66 6.52
C LEU A 193 18.55 18.07 6.65
N GLY A 194 19.42 17.11 6.94
CA GLY A 194 20.87 17.31 6.82
C GLY A 194 21.28 17.62 5.37
N LEU A 195 22.44 18.28 5.18
CA LEU A 195 22.92 18.74 3.88
C LEU A 195 22.94 17.62 2.83
N ALA A 196 23.46 16.44 3.18
CA ALA A 196 23.53 15.29 2.27
C ALA A 196 22.14 14.87 1.76
N LYS A 197 21.14 14.74 2.63
CA LYS A 197 19.75 14.40 2.23
C LYS A 197 19.11 15.50 1.38
N ARG A 198 19.41 16.78 1.63
CA ARG A 198 18.93 17.89 0.79
C ARG A 198 19.50 17.84 -0.61
N VAL A 199 20.82 17.62 -0.74
CA VAL A 199 21.50 17.48 -2.03
C VAL A 199 20.93 16.28 -2.79
N GLU A 200 20.84 15.13 -2.15
CA GLU A 200 20.25 13.91 -2.76
C GLU A 200 18.83 14.14 -3.27
N MET A 201 17.96 14.72 -2.44
CA MET A 201 16.57 15.05 -2.81
C MET A 201 16.52 15.98 -4.02
N SER A 202 17.29 17.08 -4.00
CA SER A 202 17.33 18.06 -5.09
C SER A 202 17.85 17.45 -6.39
N LEU A 203 18.88 16.62 -6.30
CA LEU A 203 19.45 15.92 -7.46
C LEU A 203 18.44 14.93 -8.06
N ARG A 204 17.83 14.10 -7.24
CA ARG A 204 16.80 13.14 -7.70
C ARG A 204 15.61 13.86 -8.32
N HIS A 205 15.14 14.95 -7.71
CA HIS A 205 14.04 15.75 -8.23
C HIS A 205 14.37 16.34 -9.61
N LYS A 206 15.54 16.95 -9.77
CA LYS A 206 16.02 17.48 -11.07
C LYS A 206 16.20 16.38 -12.12
N LEU A 207 16.79 15.24 -11.76
CA LEU A 207 16.97 14.14 -12.71
C LEU A 207 15.63 13.56 -13.17
N ARG A 208 14.64 13.48 -12.30
CA ARG A 208 13.29 13.01 -12.65
C ARG A 208 12.50 13.97 -13.53
N SER A 209 12.86 15.26 -13.60
CA SER A 209 12.25 16.20 -14.53
C SER A 209 12.70 15.97 -15.99
N ILE A 210 13.73 15.16 -16.22
CA ILE A 210 14.21 14.78 -17.55
C ILE A 210 13.39 13.56 -18.04
N PRO A 211 12.65 13.64 -19.16
CA PRO A 211 11.67 12.64 -19.56
C PRO A 211 12.19 11.20 -19.61
N TYR A 212 13.36 10.96 -20.17
CA TYR A 212 13.94 9.60 -20.27
C TYR A 212 14.56 9.09 -18.97
N VAL A 213 14.93 9.98 -18.06
CA VAL A 213 15.56 9.66 -16.77
C VAL A 213 14.52 9.40 -15.70
N LEU A 214 13.31 9.94 -15.83
CA LEU A 214 12.18 9.77 -14.92
C LEU A 214 11.91 8.30 -14.53
N LEU A 215 12.03 7.38 -15.48
CA LEU A 215 11.79 5.94 -15.26
C LEU A 215 12.96 5.21 -14.61
N THR A 216 14.13 5.84 -14.51
CA THR A 216 15.38 5.21 -14.04
C THR A 216 15.79 5.66 -12.65
N VAL A 217 15.39 6.85 -12.21
CA VAL A 217 15.72 7.42 -10.91
C VAL A 217 14.55 7.23 -9.95
N ASP A 218 14.81 6.56 -8.82
CA ASP A 218 13.81 6.40 -7.78
C ASP A 218 13.54 7.73 -7.06
N GLU A 219 12.31 7.90 -6.56
CA GLU A 219 11.94 9.04 -5.73
C GLU A 219 12.76 9.10 -4.45
N PHE A 220 12.96 10.32 -3.94
CA PHE A 220 13.54 10.49 -2.62
C PHE A 220 12.50 10.14 -1.56
N ARG A 221 12.79 9.11 -0.76
CA ARG A 221 11.87 8.61 0.26
C ARG A 221 12.52 8.64 1.64
N MET A 222 11.70 8.96 2.63
CA MET A 222 12.09 8.94 4.03
C MET A 222 11.12 8.04 4.81
N SER A 223 11.61 7.43 5.87
CA SER A 223 10.74 6.70 6.79
C SER A 223 9.70 7.64 7.40
N ALA A 224 8.46 7.19 7.54
CA ALA A 224 7.43 7.94 8.25
C ALA A 224 7.87 8.28 9.68
N PHE A 225 8.58 7.35 10.36
CA PHE A 225 9.14 7.58 11.69
C PHE A 225 10.13 8.74 11.77
N GLU A 226 10.95 8.92 10.71
CA GLU A 226 11.89 10.05 10.64
C GLU A 226 11.19 11.39 10.37
N VAL A 227 10.04 11.36 9.66
CA VAL A 227 9.34 12.57 9.22
C VAL A 227 8.35 13.07 10.26
N VAL A 228 7.55 12.16 10.83
CA VAL A 228 6.48 12.54 11.78
C VAL A 228 6.84 12.23 13.23
N GLY A 229 7.73 11.28 13.48
CA GLY A 229 8.07 10.80 14.83
C GLY A 229 7.23 9.59 15.24
N GLU A 230 7.82 8.68 15.99
CA GLU A 230 7.17 7.42 16.39
C GLU A 230 5.94 7.66 17.29
N ARG A 231 6.03 8.65 18.19
CA ARG A 231 4.95 9.00 19.12
C ARG A 231 3.71 9.59 18.44
N ASP A 232 3.88 10.10 17.23
CA ASP A 232 2.81 10.72 16.44
C ASP A 232 2.16 9.74 15.46
N ILE A 233 2.52 8.46 15.52
CA ILE A 233 1.87 7.39 14.77
C ILE A 233 0.82 6.73 15.65
N ALA A 234 -0.44 6.71 15.18
CA ALA A 234 -1.52 5.97 15.83
C ALA A 234 -1.56 4.53 15.33
N GLU A 235 -2.06 3.61 16.15
CA GLU A 235 -2.22 2.20 15.77
C GLU A 235 -3.43 1.99 14.85
N ARG A 236 -4.55 2.56 15.22
CA ARG A 236 -5.82 2.49 14.47
C ARG A 236 -6.77 3.59 14.90
N ALA A 237 -7.74 3.88 14.03
CA ALA A 237 -8.86 4.77 14.35
C ALA A 237 -10.08 4.40 13.49
N ARG A 238 -11.25 4.96 13.80
CA ARG A 238 -12.44 4.84 12.97
C ARG A 238 -12.50 6.00 11.99
N VAL A 239 -12.82 5.73 10.73
CA VAL A 239 -13.00 6.77 9.73
C VAL A 239 -14.34 7.46 9.94
N ASP A 240 -14.31 8.74 10.30
CA ASP A 240 -15.50 9.55 10.54
C ASP A 240 -15.70 10.64 9.47
N ALA A 241 -14.65 10.94 8.70
CA ALA A 241 -14.77 11.82 7.54
C ALA A 241 -13.83 11.39 6.40
N ILE A 242 -14.30 11.53 5.15
CA ILE A 242 -13.50 11.34 3.94
C ILE A 242 -13.49 12.66 3.16
N PHE A 243 -12.29 13.12 2.82
CA PHE A 243 -12.05 14.35 2.08
C PHE A 243 -11.48 14.04 0.70
N PHE A 244 -12.24 14.34 -0.34
CA PHE A 244 -11.82 14.21 -1.73
C PHE A 244 -11.20 15.52 -2.19
N LEU A 245 -9.89 15.52 -2.46
CA LEU A 245 -9.18 16.72 -2.85
C LEU A 245 -9.22 16.94 -4.36
N GLU A 246 -9.48 18.18 -4.74
CA GLU A 246 -9.48 18.67 -6.13
C GLU A 246 -8.70 19.98 -6.25
N GLU A 247 -8.04 20.22 -7.37
CA GLU A 247 -7.49 21.54 -7.67
C GLU A 247 -8.60 22.48 -8.12
N GLY A 248 -8.57 23.74 -7.67
CA GLY A 248 -9.55 24.77 -8.05
C GLY A 248 -9.74 25.83 -6.98
N LYS A 249 -10.66 26.77 -7.23
CA LYS A 249 -11.01 27.82 -6.27
C LYS A 249 -11.41 27.23 -4.93
N GLU A 250 -10.98 27.84 -3.84
CA GLU A 250 -11.25 27.36 -2.49
C GLU A 250 -12.75 27.08 -2.26
N TYR A 251 -13.03 25.85 -1.88
CA TYR A 251 -14.39 25.36 -1.65
C TYR A 251 -14.38 24.13 -0.77
N VAL A 252 -15.37 24.01 0.10
CA VAL A 252 -15.70 22.80 0.83
C VAL A 252 -17.20 22.57 0.72
N GLY A 253 -17.58 21.41 0.29
CA GLY A 253 -18.98 20.99 0.20
C GLY A 253 -19.15 19.51 0.52
N GLU A 254 -20.35 19.15 0.91
CA GLU A 254 -20.71 17.75 1.10
C GLU A 254 -20.73 17.02 -0.25
N LEU A 255 -20.41 15.73 -0.21
CA LEU A 255 -20.39 14.86 -1.37
C LEU A 255 -21.42 13.76 -1.21
N ASP A 256 -22.14 13.47 -2.28
CA ASP A 256 -23.09 12.38 -2.33
C ASP A 256 -22.41 11.01 -2.12
N PRO A 257 -23.00 10.07 -1.33
CA PRO A 257 -22.42 8.77 -1.05
C PRO A 257 -22.15 7.92 -2.30
N GLU A 258 -23.02 7.96 -3.30
CA GLU A 258 -22.85 7.19 -4.54
C GLU A 258 -21.68 7.75 -5.35
N GLU A 259 -21.56 9.08 -5.42
CA GLU A 259 -20.42 9.74 -6.07
C GLU A 259 -19.12 9.46 -5.32
N ALA A 260 -19.11 9.53 -3.99
CA ALA A 260 -17.97 9.19 -3.17
C ALA A 260 -17.49 7.76 -3.40
N LEU A 261 -18.42 6.80 -3.45
CA LEU A 261 -18.10 5.40 -3.73
C LEU A 261 -17.50 5.21 -5.13
N LYS A 262 -18.04 5.89 -6.15
CA LYS A 262 -17.47 5.89 -7.52
C LYS A 262 -16.04 6.43 -7.53
N ARG A 263 -15.78 7.51 -6.82
CA ARG A 263 -14.44 8.12 -6.70
C ARG A 263 -13.46 7.21 -5.97
N LEU A 264 -13.85 6.59 -4.87
CA LEU A 264 -13.04 5.60 -4.15
C LEU A 264 -12.68 4.41 -5.03
N LYS A 265 -13.67 3.84 -5.72
CA LYS A 265 -13.46 2.73 -6.66
C LYS A 265 -12.52 3.14 -7.82
N ALA A 266 -12.64 4.36 -8.33
CA ALA A 266 -11.76 4.87 -9.40
C ALA A 266 -10.31 5.01 -8.94
N VAL A 267 -10.08 5.61 -7.76
CA VAL A 267 -8.74 5.75 -7.19
C VAL A 267 -8.15 4.38 -6.82
N GLY A 268 -8.96 3.45 -6.30
CA GLY A 268 -8.56 2.07 -6.04
C GLY A 268 -8.09 1.34 -7.30
N LYS A 269 -8.71 1.58 -8.46
CA LYS A 269 -8.28 0.99 -9.74
C LYS A 269 -6.88 1.41 -10.19
N MET A 270 -6.41 2.60 -9.80
CA MET A 270 -5.08 3.09 -10.15
C MET A 270 -3.95 2.23 -9.54
N HIS A 271 -4.25 1.48 -8.49
CA HIS A 271 -3.29 0.65 -7.76
C HIS A 271 -3.66 -0.85 -7.73
N ARG A 272 -4.60 -1.28 -8.57
CA ARG A 272 -5.05 -2.68 -8.62
C ARG A 272 -4.02 -3.60 -9.27
N TYR A 273 -3.14 -4.14 -8.45
CA TYR A 273 -2.23 -5.22 -8.86
C TYR A 273 -2.92 -6.57 -8.98
N LEU A 274 -4.09 -6.73 -8.32
CA LEU A 274 -4.78 -8.01 -8.15
C LEU A 274 -5.44 -8.50 -9.44
N PHE A 275 -6.29 -7.66 -10.04
CA PHE A 275 -7.18 -8.09 -11.11
C PHE A 275 -6.52 -8.11 -12.50
N GLU A 276 -5.37 -7.45 -12.66
CA GLU A 276 -4.61 -7.38 -13.92
C GLU A 276 -3.40 -8.32 -13.94
N ASN A 277 -3.24 -9.16 -12.91
CA ASN A 277 -2.10 -10.05 -12.81
C ASN A 277 -2.38 -11.38 -13.53
N GLU A 278 -1.83 -11.56 -14.74
CA GLU A 278 -1.97 -12.77 -15.56
C GLU A 278 -1.67 -14.05 -14.79
N PHE A 279 -0.71 -14.02 -13.87
CA PHE A 279 -0.33 -15.19 -13.07
C PHE A 279 -1.45 -15.58 -12.11
N LEU A 280 -2.11 -14.63 -11.47
CA LEU A 280 -3.23 -14.90 -10.57
C LEU A 280 -4.48 -15.36 -11.32
N GLN A 281 -4.72 -14.83 -12.51
CA GLN A 281 -5.78 -15.32 -13.39
C GLN A 281 -5.53 -16.77 -13.83
N THR A 282 -4.28 -17.09 -14.19
CA THR A 282 -3.88 -18.45 -14.51
C THR A 282 -4.03 -19.39 -13.30
N TYR A 283 -3.64 -18.92 -12.11
CA TYR A 283 -3.83 -19.70 -10.88
C TYR A 283 -5.31 -19.98 -10.60
N ALA A 284 -6.18 -18.97 -10.71
CA ALA A 284 -7.62 -19.12 -10.51
C ALA A 284 -8.25 -20.07 -11.55
N TYR A 285 -7.78 -20.04 -12.80
CA TYR A 285 -8.24 -20.97 -13.83
C TYR A 285 -7.99 -22.44 -13.44
N TYR A 286 -6.82 -22.74 -12.86
CA TYR A 286 -6.51 -24.10 -12.39
C TYR A 286 -7.08 -24.42 -11.01
N ASN A 287 -7.41 -23.41 -10.22
CA ASN A 287 -7.91 -23.53 -8.84
C ASN A 287 -9.22 -22.74 -8.69
N PRO A 288 -10.37 -23.25 -9.20
CA PRO A 288 -11.66 -22.52 -9.20
C PRO A 288 -12.18 -22.14 -7.82
N ALA A 289 -11.66 -22.77 -6.75
CA ALA A 289 -11.95 -22.36 -5.36
C ALA A 289 -11.48 -20.93 -5.04
N LEU A 290 -10.53 -20.39 -5.83
CA LEU A 290 -10.17 -18.98 -5.80
C LEU A 290 -11.10 -18.20 -6.74
N ASP A 291 -12.23 -17.78 -6.24
CA ASP A 291 -13.17 -16.92 -6.95
C ASP A 291 -12.74 -15.44 -6.85
N ILE A 292 -12.18 -14.93 -7.95
CA ILE A 292 -11.69 -13.55 -8.04
C ILE A 292 -12.84 -12.54 -8.00
N ASP A 293 -14.00 -12.88 -8.58
CA ASP A 293 -15.17 -11.99 -8.57
C ASP A 293 -15.75 -11.87 -7.16
N SER A 294 -15.79 -12.97 -6.42
CA SER A 294 -16.16 -12.96 -5.00
C SER A 294 -15.19 -12.11 -4.14
N LEU A 295 -13.89 -12.14 -4.44
CA LEU A 295 -12.93 -11.24 -3.78
C LEU A 295 -13.19 -9.78 -4.11
N ALA A 296 -13.49 -9.46 -5.37
CA ALA A 296 -13.86 -8.11 -5.79
C ALA A 296 -15.15 -7.62 -5.11
N ALA A 297 -16.14 -8.49 -4.99
CA ALA A 297 -17.36 -8.18 -4.26
C ALA A 297 -17.12 -7.92 -2.77
N ARG A 298 -16.26 -8.72 -2.12
CA ARG A 298 -15.85 -8.49 -0.71
C ARG A 298 -15.12 -7.16 -0.54
N GLU A 299 -14.20 -6.82 -1.43
CA GLU A 299 -13.55 -5.51 -1.42
C GLU A 299 -14.55 -4.38 -1.62
N GLY A 300 -15.53 -4.57 -2.55
CA GLY A 300 -16.62 -3.63 -2.78
C GLY A 300 -17.42 -3.33 -1.52
N LYS A 301 -17.77 -4.36 -0.73
CA LYS A 301 -18.46 -4.20 0.57
C LYS A 301 -17.66 -3.37 1.57
N ILE A 302 -16.35 -3.53 1.64
CA ILE A 302 -15.51 -2.70 2.53
C ILE A 302 -15.58 -1.23 2.12
N TYR A 303 -15.57 -0.92 0.80
CA TYR A 303 -15.74 0.44 0.31
C TYR A 303 -17.16 0.99 0.58
N GLU A 304 -18.18 0.18 0.45
CA GLU A 304 -19.57 0.55 0.74
C GLU A 304 -19.75 0.89 2.22
N GLU A 305 -19.30 0.02 3.13
CA GLU A 305 -19.30 0.30 4.57
C GLU A 305 -18.46 1.52 4.94
N LEU A 306 -17.33 1.75 4.23
CA LEU A 306 -16.48 2.92 4.47
C LEU A 306 -17.20 4.23 4.15
N VAL A 307 -18.05 4.25 3.12
CA VAL A 307 -18.82 5.44 2.71
C VAL A 307 -20.06 5.60 3.59
N GLU A 308 -20.73 4.48 3.93
CA GLU A 308 -21.93 4.49 4.73
C GLU A 308 -21.71 5.02 6.14
N GLY A 309 -22.45 6.03 6.52
CA GLY A 309 -22.35 6.67 7.84
C GLY A 309 -21.04 7.41 8.12
N THR A 310 -20.27 7.72 7.07
CA THR A 310 -19.09 8.60 7.12
C THR A 310 -19.45 9.94 6.48
N ARG A 311 -18.98 11.04 7.06
CA ARG A 311 -19.15 12.37 6.46
C ARG A 311 -18.25 12.50 5.24
N LEU A 312 -18.77 12.94 4.13
CA LEU A 312 -18.12 12.94 2.84
C LEU A 312 -18.02 14.38 2.32
N PHE A 313 -16.80 14.80 2.00
CA PHE A 313 -16.56 16.17 1.57
C PHE A 313 -15.71 16.22 0.30
N VAL A 314 -16.04 17.13 -0.61
CA VAL A 314 -15.13 17.60 -1.64
C VAL A 314 -14.42 18.86 -1.13
N VAL A 315 -13.10 18.91 -1.30
CA VAL A 315 -12.27 20.06 -0.87
C VAL A 315 -11.45 20.53 -2.06
N ARG A 316 -11.62 21.80 -2.45
CA ARG A 316 -10.85 22.42 -3.53
C ARG A 316 -9.88 23.47 -3.00
N SER A 317 -8.69 23.53 -3.58
CA SER A 317 -7.71 24.58 -3.29
C SER A 317 -6.75 24.79 -4.46
N GLU A 318 -6.58 26.03 -4.92
CA GLU A 318 -5.63 26.39 -5.98
C GLU A 318 -4.18 26.27 -5.52
N LYS A 319 -3.90 26.56 -4.26
CA LYS A 319 -2.55 26.59 -3.65
C LYS A 319 -2.20 25.31 -2.90
N ARG A 320 -2.97 24.22 -3.10
CA ARG A 320 -2.80 22.93 -2.40
C ARG A 320 -2.77 23.05 -0.87
N LYS A 321 -3.38 24.10 -0.29
CA LYS A 321 -3.47 24.32 1.17
C LYS A 321 -4.67 23.60 1.79
N PHE A 322 -4.98 22.41 1.30
CA PHE A 322 -6.14 21.63 1.71
C PHE A 322 -6.23 21.38 3.21
N TRP A 323 -5.09 21.25 3.90
CA TRP A 323 -5.08 20.98 5.36
C TRP A 323 -5.84 22.02 6.18
N ARG A 324 -5.88 23.30 5.76
CA ARG A 324 -6.62 24.35 6.46
C ARG A 324 -8.12 24.12 6.42
N LEU A 325 -8.60 23.74 5.24
CA LEU A 325 -10.02 23.46 5.01
C LEU A 325 -10.43 22.14 5.67
N VAL A 326 -9.62 21.10 5.55
CA VAL A 326 -9.85 19.81 6.22
C VAL A 326 -9.89 19.99 7.73
N ASP A 327 -8.91 20.69 8.33
CA ASP A 327 -8.86 20.95 9.76
C ASP A 327 -10.07 21.74 10.25
N SER A 328 -10.48 22.77 9.51
CA SER A 328 -11.63 23.60 9.88
C SER A 328 -12.96 22.84 9.92
N VAL A 329 -13.14 21.84 9.05
CA VAL A 329 -14.34 21.00 9.00
C VAL A 329 -14.27 19.87 10.02
N PHE A 330 -13.11 19.21 10.13
CA PHE A 330 -12.97 18.05 11.00
C PHE A 330 -13.00 18.39 12.49
N ARG A 331 -12.49 19.56 12.90
CA ARG A 331 -12.56 20.02 14.30
C ARG A 331 -13.94 20.45 14.78
N ARG A 332 -14.82 20.86 13.87
CA ARG A 332 -16.18 21.31 14.22
C ARG A 332 -17.13 20.15 14.52
N SER A 333 -16.62 18.99 14.47
CA SER A 333 -17.32 17.71 14.64
C SER A 333 -16.93 17.02 15.91
#